data_29db1d7bcc812b0a4579562308f7f62f
#
_entry.id   29db1d7bcc812b0a4579562308f7f62f
#
_cell.length_a   1.000
_cell.length_b   1.000
_cell.length_c   1.000
_cell.angle_alpha   90.00
_cell.angle_beta   90.00
_cell.angle_gamma   90.00
#
_symmetry.space_group_name_H-M   'P 1'
#
loop_
_entity.id
_entity.type
_entity.pdbx_description
1 polymer ?
#
loop_
_entity_poly.entity_id
_entity_poly.type
_entity_poly.pdbx_seq_one_letter_code
_entity_poly.pdbx_strand_id
1 'polypeptide(L)'
;MSPLKKITHEQLKDRLRQGVVKFYFHKVGGELRIAMGTRDLSRIPSSGHPKGGSAPDSVTTFFDLEKSAWRSISVTKDVWVD
;
A
#
# COMPACT_ATOMS: atom_id res chain seq x y z
N MET A 1 4.35 -13.06 -19.85
CA MET A 1 4.51 -12.81 -18.41
C MET A 1 5.16 -11.45 -18.24
N SER A 2 4.48 -10.55 -17.57
CA SER A 2 5.04 -9.21 -17.36
C SER A 2 5.98 -9.21 -16.17
N PRO A 3 7.22 -8.72 -16.33
CA PRO A 3 8.10 -8.60 -15.19
C PRO A 3 7.58 -7.53 -14.23
N LEU A 4 7.85 -7.70 -12.95
CA LEU A 4 7.51 -6.70 -11.96
C LEU A 4 8.37 -5.45 -12.18
N LYS A 5 7.76 -4.30 -12.02
CA LYS A 5 8.45 -3.01 -12.14
C LYS A 5 8.61 -2.42 -10.75
N LYS A 6 9.84 -2.10 -10.40
CA LYS A 6 10.11 -1.39 -9.15
C LYS A 6 9.63 0.04 -9.28
N ILE A 7 8.92 0.51 -8.25
CA ILE A 7 8.44 1.89 -8.19
C ILE A 7 8.88 2.53 -6.88
N THR A 8 8.84 3.85 -6.83
CA THR A 8 9.14 4.58 -5.60
C THR A 8 7.92 4.56 -4.69
N HIS A 9 8.14 4.80 -3.40
CA HIS A 9 7.02 4.93 -2.45
C HIS A 9 6.14 6.14 -2.77
N GLU A 10 6.71 7.20 -3.32
CA GLU A 10 5.90 8.34 -3.76
C GLU A 10 4.95 7.95 -4.89
N GLN A 11 5.45 7.19 -5.87
CA GLN A 11 4.61 6.67 -6.94
C GLN A 11 3.53 5.74 -6.40
N LEU A 12 3.89 4.88 -5.45
CA LEU A 12 2.91 4.00 -4.82
C LEU A 12 1.83 4.80 -4.09
N LYS A 13 2.22 5.81 -3.33
CA LYS A 13 1.26 6.65 -2.61
C LYS A 13 0.29 7.34 -3.57
N ASP A 14 0.78 7.85 -4.70
CA ASP A 14 -0.08 8.48 -5.70
C ASP A 14 -1.07 7.50 -6.29
N ARG A 15 -0.61 6.29 -6.61
CA ARG A 15 -1.49 5.24 -7.16
C ARG A 15 -2.56 4.84 -6.14
N LEU A 16 -2.18 4.72 -4.87
CA LEU A 16 -3.12 4.36 -3.79
C LEU A 16 -4.22 5.41 -3.62
N ARG A 17 -3.90 6.69 -3.81
CA ARG A 17 -4.91 7.77 -3.73
C ARG A 17 -5.89 7.73 -4.89
N GLN A 18 -5.47 7.19 -6.04
CA GLN A 18 -6.31 7.15 -7.23
C GLN A 18 -7.23 5.94 -7.29
N GLY A 19 -6.96 4.92 -6.49
CA GLY A 19 -7.78 3.72 -6.47
C GLY A 19 -7.07 2.54 -5.84
N VAL A 20 -7.51 1.34 -6.22
CA VAL A 20 -6.94 0.10 -5.72
C VAL A 20 -5.66 -0.21 -6.48
N VAL A 21 -4.61 -0.58 -5.74
CA VAL A 21 -3.32 -0.96 -6.31
C VAL A 21 -2.95 -2.35 -5.83
N LYS A 22 -2.57 -3.20 -6.76
CA LYS A 22 -1.93 -4.48 -6.46
C LYS A 22 -0.43 -4.25 -6.53
N PHE A 23 0.26 -4.52 -5.45
CA PHE A 23 1.70 -4.31 -5.38
C PHE A 23 2.38 -5.42 -4.61
N TYR A 24 3.68 -5.50 -4.74
CA TYR A 24 4.50 -6.57 -4.20
C TYR A 24 5.60 -5.99 -3.33
N PHE A 25 5.91 -6.68 -2.24
CA PHE A 25 7.02 -6.30 -1.36
C PHE A 25 7.54 -7.55 -0.66
N HIS A 26 8.75 -7.44 -0.09
CA HIS A 26 9.31 -8.55 0.69
C HIS A 26 8.99 -8.39 2.16
N LYS A 27 8.57 -9.48 2.80
CA LYS A 27 8.42 -9.54 4.25
C LYS A 27 9.79 -9.55 4.92
N VAL A 28 9.81 -9.38 6.24
CA VAL A 28 11.04 -9.41 7.04
C VAL A 28 11.85 -10.68 6.78
N GLY A 29 11.20 -11.80 6.57
CA GLY A 29 11.87 -13.06 6.26
C GLY A 29 12.31 -13.23 4.80
N GLY A 30 12.10 -12.21 3.95
CA GLY A 30 12.50 -12.27 2.54
C GLY A 30 11.45 -12.82 1.59
N GLU A 31 10.32 -13.30 2.10
CA GLU A 31 9.24 -13.82 1.25
C GLU A 31 8.55 -12.69 0.50
N LEU A 32 8.30 -12.92 -0.79
CA LEU A 32 7.52 -11.98 -1.60
C LEU A 32 6.06 -12.03 -1.20
N ARG A 33 5.49 -10.88 -0.91
CA ARG A 33 4.09 -10.77 -0.55
C ARG A 33 3.35 -9.89 -1.55
N ILE A 34 2.14 -10.31 -1.89
CA ILE A 34 1.23 -9.54 -2.73
C ILE A 34 0.23 -8.85 -1.82
N ALA A 35 0.02 -7.56 -2.04
CA ALA A 35 -0.97 -6.79 -1.31
C ALA A 35 -1.89 -6.07 -2.28
N MET A 36 -3.16 -5.94 -1.90
CA MET A 36 -4.12 -5.11 -2.61
C MET A 36 -4.60 -4.04 -1.63
N GLY A 37 -4.25 -2.81 -1.92
CA GLY A 37 -4.54 -1.71 -1.01
C GLY A 37 -5.03 -0.47 -1.72
N THR A 38 -5.53 0.47 -0.94
CA THR A 38 -5.99 1.76 -1.43
C THR A 38 -5.93 2.80 -0.34
N ARG A 39 -5.90 4.07 -0.74
CA ARG A 39 -6.11 5.21 0.16
C ARG A 39 -7.30 6.05 -0.30
N ASP A 40 -8.04 5.55 -1.27
CA ASP A 40 -9.26 6.20 -1.75
C ASP A 40 -10.38 5.89 -0.78
N LEU A 41 -10.79 6.89 0.01
CA LEU A 41 -11.79 6.71 1.05
C LEU A 41 -13.14 6.25 0.51
N SER A 42 -13.44 6.54 -0.75
CA SER A 42 -14.68 6.09 -1.36
C SER A 42 -14.74 4.57 -1.53
N ARG A 43 -13.59 3.90 -1.48
CA ARG A 43 -13.47 2.44 -1.60
C ARG A 43 -13.24 1.74 -0.27
N ILE A 44 -13.18 2.50 0.82
CA ILE A 44 -12.95 2.00 2.16
C ILE A 44 -14.25 2.15 2.96
N PRO A 45 -14.70 1.08 3.69
CA PRO A 45 -15.89 1.22 4.54
C PRO A 45 -15.75 2.39 5.50
N SER A 46 -16.85 3.08 5.78
CA SER A 46 -16.81 4.27 6.64
C SER A 46 -16.24 3.99 8.02
N SER A 47 -16.42 2.77 8.52
CA SER A 47 -15.84 2.35 9.80
C SER A 47 -14.31 2.27 9.76
N GLY A 48 -13.73 2.18 8.56
CA GLY A 48 -12.27 2.15 8.38
C GLY A 48 -11.66 3.51 8.09
N HIS A 49 -12.46 4.58 8.00
CA HIS A 49 -11.92 5.90 7.72
C HIS A 49 -11.13 6.43 8.92
N PRO A 50 -9.93 6.99 8.70
CA PRO A 50 -9.15 7.56 9.80
C PRO A 50 -9.84 8.82 10.35
N LYS A 51 -9.67 9.01 11.66
CA LYS A 51 -10.28 10.16 12.35
C LYS A 51 -9.36 11.38 12.39
N GLY A 52 -8.51 11.51 11.42
CA GLY A 52 -7.54 12.59 11.36
C GLY A 52 -6.13 12.10 11.63
N GLY A 53 -5.18 13.03 11.51
CA GLY A 53 -3.77 12.69 11.59
C GLY A 53 -3.23 12.21 10.26
N SER A 54 -1.93 12.36 10.07
CA SER A 54 -1.24 11.90 8.88
C SER A 54 -0.25 10.80 9.25
N ALA A 55 -0.02 9.86 8.32
CA ALA A 55 0.99 8.83 8.51
C ALA A 55 2.39 9.47 8.48
N PRO A 56 3.36 8.92 9.25
CA PRO A 56 4.74 9.39 9.17
C PRO A 56 5.28 9.22 7.75
N ASP A 57 6.20 10.11 7.35
CA ASP A 57 6.85 10.02 6.05
C ASP A 57 7.74 8.78 5.92
N SER A 58 8.09 8.16 7.04
CA SER A 58 8.93 6.96 7.07
C SER A 58 8.20 5.68 6.66
N VAL A 59 6.88 5.74 6.49
CA VAL A 59 6.09 4.57 6.08
C VAL A 59 5.11 4.96 4.98
N THR A 60 4.68 3.95 4.21
CA THR A 60 3.57 4.06 3.28
C THR A 60 2.39 3.32 3.90
N THR A 61 1.34 4.05 4.21
CA THR A 61 0.13 3.50 4.83
C THR A 61 -0.91 3.24 3.76
N PHE A 62 -1.59 2.11 3.86
CA PHE A 62 -2.66 1.74 2.93
C PHE A 62 -3.70 0.90 3.65
N PHE A 63 -4.93 0.94 3.14
CA PHE A 63 -5.97 0.05 3.62
C PHE A 63 -5.89 -1.26 2.85
N ASP A 64 -5.58 -2.35 3.53
CA ASP A 64 -5.46 -3.68 2.94
C ASP A 64 -6.86 -4.25 2.75
N LEU A 65 -7.28 -4.39 1.49
CA LEU A 65 -8.62 -4.84 1.16
C LEU A 65 -8.85 -6.32 1.50
N GLU A 66 -7.79 -7.13 1.48
CA GLU A 66 -7.90 -8.54 1.84
C GLU A 66 -8.08 -8.72 3.34
N LYS A 67 -7.42 -7.90 4.13
CA LYS A 67 -7.46 -7.96 5.60
C LYS A 67 -8.52 -7.04 6.19
N SER A 68 -9.08 -6.13 5.39
CA SER A 68 -10.00 -5.08 5.84
C SER A 68 -9.42 -4.29 7.00
N ALA A 69 -8.16 -3.92 6.91
CA ALA A 69 -7.44 -3.21 7.97
C ALA A 69 -6.35 -2.32 7.39
N TRP A 70 -6.03 -1.26 8.12
CA TRP A 70 -4.93 -0.39 7.76
C TRP A 70 -3.59 -1.06 8.06
N ARG A 71 -2.67 -0.93 7.13
CA ARG A 71 -1.32 -1.46 7.27
C ARG A 71 -0.32 -0.42 6.79
N SER A 72 0.94 -0.61 7.14
CA SER A 72 2.00 0.28 6.69
C SER A 72 3.25 -0.51 6.34
N ILE A 73 4.03 0.05 5.40
CA ILE A 73 5.31 -0.52 4.96
C ILE A 73 6.36 0.57 5.11
N SER A 74 7.53 0.22 5.65
CA SER A 74 8.65 1.15 5.73
C SER A 74 9.06 1.60 4.33
N VAL A 75 9.36 2.89 4.15
CA VAL A 75 9.84 3.42 2.87
C VAL A 75 11.20 2.88 2.48
N THR A 76 11.91 2.23 3.41
CA THR A 76 13.18 1.56 3.12
C THR A 76 13.00 0.25 2.37
N LYS A 77 11.79 -0.30 2.35
CA LYS A 77 11.49 -1.53 1.62
C LYS A 77 11.13 -1.23 0.18
N ASP A 78 11.68 -2.02 -0.73
CA ASP A 78 11.34 -1.90 -2.15
C ASP A 78 9.92 -2.40 -2.41
N VAL A 79 9.26 -1.77 -3.37
CA VAL A 79 7.91 -2.16 -3.80
C VAL A 79 7.89 -2.26 -5.32
N TRP A 80 7.08 -3.19 -5.81
CA TRP A 80 6.96 -3.47 -7.25
C TRP A 80 5.48 -3.53 -7.65
N VAL A 81 5.23 -3.27 -8.92
CA VAL A 81 3.91 -3.44 -9.53
C VAL A 81 4.05 -4.26 -10.81
N ASP A 82 2.94 -4.80 -11.29
CA ASP A 82 2.91 -5.51 -12.58
C ASP A 82 3.16 -4.59 -13.76
#